data_d0ed846589f7422c280d8fa2cb33f470
#
_entry.id   d0ed846589f7422c280d8fa2cb33f470
#
_cell.length_a   1.000
_cell.length_b   1.000
_cell.length_c   1.000
_cell.angle_alpha   90.00
_cell.angle_beta   90.00
_cell.angle_gamma   90.00
#
_symmetry.space_group_name_H-M   'P 1'
#
loop_
_entity.id
_entity.type
_entity.pdbx_description
1 polymer ?
#
loop_
_entity_poly.entity_id
_entity_poly.type
_entity_poly.pdbx_seq_one_letter_code
_entity_poly.pdbx_strand_id
1 'polypeptide(L)'
;MIDIKLIRENPDLVKENIKKKFQDYKLCSVDEILELDKKNREVKLNGDDLRMNRNSLSNQIGLLMTEGKKDEAETIKKQVQDINNQLVENEKLEATYAEEIKQKMMKIPNIIHESVPIGEDDSKNVEIQKYGEPVVPDYEIPYHADIMENLNGIDLDSARRVAGNGFYYLTGNIARLHSAVLSYARDFMIDKGFTYCIPPYMIRSDIVTGVMSFEEMDAMMYKIEGEDLYLIGTSEHSMIGKFKDQILSKSELPYTMTSYSPCFRKEKGAHGIEERGVYRIHQFEKQEMIVVCEPEDSWNWYDKMWSYTVELFRSLDIPVRTLECCSGDLADLKAKSCDIEAWSPRQQKYFEVGSCSNLTDAQARRLGIRIKGEKGNYYAHTLNNTVVAPPRMLIAFLENNYNPDGSINIPKVLQPYMGGLEKIVPNTKI
;
A
#
# COMPACT_ATOMS: atom_id res chain seq x y z
N MET A 1 -11.03 2.34 -1.92
CA MET A 1 -12.37 2.61 -2.52
C MET A 1 -13.10 3.59 -1.62
N ILE A 2 -13.68 4.66 -2.15
CA ILE A 2 -14.50 5.61 -1.37
C ILE A 2 -15.89 5.04 -1.06
N ASP A 3 -16.65 5.72 -0.19
CA ASP A 3 -18.03 5.35 0.07
C ASP A 3 -18.94 5.73 -1.11
N ILE A 4 -19.77 4.80 -1.58
CA ILE A 4 -20.75 5.06 -2.64
C ILE A 4 -21.77 6.15 -2.25
N LYS A 5 -22.03 6.31 -0.94
CA LYS A 5 -22.89 7.39 -0.44
C LYS A 5 -22.32 8.75 -0.81
N LEU A 6 -21.00 8.92 -0.78
CA LEU A 6 -20.37 10.18 -1.19
C LEU A 6 -20.66 10.51 -2.65
N ILE A 7 -20.63 9.50 -3.54
CA ILE A 7 -20.98 9.70 -4.96
C ILE A 7 -22.47 10.05 -5.11
N ARG A 8 -23.37 9.44 -4.33
CA ARG A 8 -24.80 9.73 -4.36
C ARG A 8 -25.12 11.15 -3.89
N GLU A 9 -24.52 11.56 -2.79
CA GLU A 9 -24.86 12.78 -2.06
C GLU A 9 -24.08 13.99 -2.61
N ASN A 10 -22.86 13.80 -3.08
CA ASN A 10 -21.99 14.87 -3.56
C ASN A 10 -21.09 14.41 -4.72
N PRO A 11 -21.64 14.09 -5.89
CA PRO A 11 -20.86 13.65 -7.05
C PRO A 11 -19.87 14.72 -7.53
N ASP A 12 -20.20 16.00 -7.38
CA ASP A 12 -19.35 17.12 -7.81
C ASP A 12 -18.06 17.18 -7.00
N LEU A 13 -18.09 16.91 -5.70
CA LEU A 13 -16.89 16.81 -4.87
C LEU A 13 -15.97 15.70 -5.37
N VAL A 14 -16.52 14.54 -5.72
CA VAL A 14 -15.73 13.41 -6.25
C VAL A 14 -15.13 13.77 -7.62
N LYS A 15 -15.90 14.42 -8.50
CA LYS A 15 -15.39 14.89 -9.80
C LYS A 15 -14.30 15.96 -9.64
N GLU A 16 -14.47 16.89 -8.70
CA GLU A 16 -13.45 17.90 -8.37
C GLU A 16 -12.15 17.23 -7.87
N ASN A 17 -12.27 16.24 -6.98
CA ASN A 17 -11.13 15.47 -6.49
C ASN A 17 -10.38 14.74 -7.62
N ILE A 18 -11.12 14.14 -8.58
CA ILE A 18 -10.55 13.50 -9.77
C ILE A 18 -9.75 14.52 -10.60
N LYS A 19 -10.29 15.73 -10.80
CA LYS A 19 -9.60 16.82 -11.50
C LYS A 19 -8.36 17.29 -10.76
N LYS A 20 -8.43 17.44 -9.43
CA LYS A 20 -7.28 17.78 -8.59
C LYS A 20 -6.14 16.77 -8.70
N LYS A 21 -6.46 15.50 -8.99
CA LYS A 21 -5.50 14.43 -9.24
C LYS A 21 -5.07 14.31 -10.71
N PHE A 22 -5.49 15.22 -11.59
CA PHE A 22 -5.18 15.18 -13.03
C PHE A 22 -5.62 13.88 -13.73
N GLN A 23 -6.75 13.32 -13.30
CA GLN A 23 -7.28 12.04 -13.79
C GLN A 23 -8.62 12.22 -14.52
N ASP A 24 -8.76 13.26 -15.33
CA ASP A 24 -10.03 13.65 -16.00
C ASP A 24 -10.67 12.52 -16.80
N TYR A 25 -9.88 11.57 -17.27
CA TYR A 25 -10.35 10.36 -17.95
C TYR A 25 -11.25 9.46 -17.08
N LYS A 26 -11.27 9.65 -15.75
CA LYS A 26 -12.12 8.93 -14.79
C LYS A 26 -13.47 9.63 -14.52
N LEU A 27 -13.68 10.86 -15.00
CA LEU A 27 -14.88 11.65 -14.69
C LEU A 27 -16.20 10.97 -15.10
N CYS A 28 -16.22 10.33 -16.28
CA CYS A 28 -17.40 9.61 -16.76
C CYS A 28 -17.80 8.45 -15.84
N SER A 29 -16.83 7.83 -15.15
CA SER A 29 -17.10 6.71 -14.25
C SER A 29 -18.00 7.11 -13.08
N VAL A 30 -17.99 8.37 -12.64
CA VAL A 30 -18.86 8.87 -11.56
C VAL A 30 -20.32 8.81 -11.98
N ASP A 31 -20.63 9.29 -13.20
CA ASP A 31 -22.01 9.29 -13.73
C ASP A 31 -22.49 7.87 -14.03
N GLU A 32 -21.62 7.02 -14.56
CA GLU A 32 -21.92 5.60 -14.79
C GLU A 32 -22.23 4.86 -13.50
N ILE A 33 -21.49 5.13 -12.40
CA ILE A 33 -21.75 4.55 -11.08
C ILE A 33 -23.11 5.02 -10.57
N LEU A 34 -23.46 6.30 -10.70
CA LEU A 34 -24.77 6.83 -10.29
C LEU A 34 -25.92 6.14 -11.03
N GLU A 35 -25.77 5.94 -12.34
CA GLU A 35 -26.80 5.25 -13.13
C GLU A 35 -26.96 3.79 -12.73
N LEU A 36 -25.83 3.06 -12.60
CA LEU A 36 -25.83 1.67 -12.16
C LEU A 36 -26.40 1.50 -10.74
N ASP A 37 -26.03 2.39 -9.83
CA ASP A 37 -26.54 2.37 -8.46
C ASP A 37 -28.06 2.62 -8.41
N LYS A 38 -28.58 3.51 -9.26
CA LYS A 38 -30.04 3.71 -9.39
C LYS A 38 -30.71 2.43 -9.86
N LYS A 39 -30.23 1.80 -10.94
CA LYS A 39 -30.75 0.53 -11.44
C LYS A 39 -30.68 -0.58 -10.38
N ASN A 40 -29.56 -0.69 -9.66
CA ASN A 40 -29.40 -1.69 -8.61
C ASN A 40 -30.39 -1.51 -7.46
N ARG A 41 -30.67 -0.26 -7.06
CA ARG A 41 -31.69 0.02 -6.03
C ARG A 41 -33.10 -0.29 -6.50
N GLU A 42 -33.42 -0.01 -7.76
CA GLU A 42 -34.70 -0.39 -8.36
C GLU A 42 -34.89 -1.91 -8.39
N VAL A 43 -33.85 -2.65 -8.78
CA VAL A 43 -33.88 -4.13 -8.77
C VAL A 43 -34.03 -4.69 -7.35
N LYS A 44 -33.34 -4.11 -6.36
CA LYS A 44 -33.49 -4.48 -4.94
C LYS A 44 -34.92 -4.27 -4.45
N LEU A 45 -35.50 -3.11 -4.72
CA LEU A 45 -36.88 -2.79 -4.33
C LEU A 45 -37.86 -3.78 -4.96
N ASN A 46 -37.72 -4.04 -6.27
CA ASN A 46 -38.55 -5.04 -6.95
C ASN A 46 -38.40 -6.44 -6.33
N GLY A 47 -37.17 -6.84 -5.97
CA GLY A 47 -36.92 -8.11 -5.28
C GLY A 47 -37.59 -8.21 -3.92
N ASP A 48 -37.62 -7.13 -3.16
CA ASP A 48 -38.30 -7.07 -1.86
C ASP A 48 -39.84 -7.14 -2.04
N ASP A 49 -40.40 -6.45 -3.02
CA ASP A 49 -41.82 -6.54 -3.37
C ASP A 49 -42.24 -7.94 -3.82
N LEU A 50 -41.42 -8.60 -4.65
CA LEU A 50 -41.65 -9.98 -5.06
C LEU A 50 -41.61 -10.96 -3.87
N ARG A 51 -40.66 -10.79 -2.93
CA ARG A 51 -40.59 -11.61 -1.69
C ARG A 51 -41.81 -11.40 -0.81
N MET A 52 -42.25 -10.16 -0.65
CA MET A 52 -43.48 -9.84 0.11
C MET A 52 -44.71 -10.48 -0.51
N ASN A 53 -44.90 -10.36 -1.83
CA ASN A 53 -46.01 -10.95 -2.56
C ASN A 53 -45.98 -12.47 -2.48
N ARG A 54 -44.84 -13.11 -2.67
CA ARG A 54 -44.66 -14.55 -2.53
C ARG A 54 -45.09 -15.05 -1.14
N ASN A 55 -44.66 -14.35 -0.09
CA ASN A 55 -45.00 -14.73 1.29
C ASN A 55 -46.51 -14.57 1.56
N SER A 56 -47.13 -13.52 1.04
CA SER A 56 -48.60 -13.32 1.14
C SER A 56 -49.38 -14.45 0.44
N LEU A 57 -49.01 -14.76 -0.80
CA LEU A 57 -49.65 -15.85 -1.57
C LEU A 57 -49.41 -17.22 -0.93
N SER A 58 -48.23 -17.46 -0.38
CA SER A 58 -47.94 -18.72 0.34
C SER A 58 -48.84 -18.92 1.57
N ASN A 59 -49.11 -17.85 2.30
CA ASN A 59 -50.04 -17.90 3.42
C ASN A 59 -51.47 -18.19 2.96
N GLN A 60 -51.92 -17.62 1.80
CA GLN A 60 -53.25 -17.91 1.23
C GLN A 60 -53.41 -19.38 0.81
N ILE A 61 -52.36 -20.00 0.28
CA ILE A 61 -52.39 -21.45 -0.06
C ILE A 61 -52.72 -22.27 1.19
N GLY A 62 -52.12 -21.95 2.34
CA GLY A 62 -52.39 -22.63 3.60
C GLY A 62 -53.84 -22.54 4.01
N LEU A 63 -54.43 -21.35 3.91
CA LEU A 63 -55.86 -21.11 4.25
C LEU A 63 -56.79 -21.86 3.31
N LEU A 64 -56.58 -21.76 1.98
CA LEU A 64 -57.41 -22.42 0.98
C LEU A 64 -57.33 -23.96 1.08
N MET A 65 -56.21 -24.51 1.43
CA MET A 65 -56.03 -25.94 1.68
C MET A 65 -56.83 -26.37 2.91
N THR A 66 -56.88 -25.56 3.96
CA THR A 66 -57.68 -25.82 5.18
C THR A 66 -59.17 -25.72 4.89
N GLU A 67 -59.60 -24.83 3.99
CA GLU A 67 -60.97 -24.66 3.53
C GLU A 67 -61.41 -25.72 2.49
N GLY A 68 -60.50 -26.58 2.03
CA GLY A 68 -60.78 -27.62 1.02
C GLY A 68 -60.84 -27.11 -0.44
N LYS A 69 -60.47 -25.84 -0.72
CA LYS A 69 -60.50 -25.18 -2.02
C LYS A 69 -59.25 -25.50 -2.85
N LYS A 70 -59.09 -26.76 -3.25
CA LYS A 70 -57.86 -27.28 -3.89
C LYS A 70 -57.55 -26.61 -5.23
N ASP A 71 -58.53 -26.32 -6.08
CA ASP A 71 -58.33 -25.74 -7.41
C ASP A 71 -57.83 -24.28 -7.31
N GLU A 72 -58.37 -23.51 -6.35
CA GLU A 72 -57.90 -22.14 -6.05
C GLU A 72 -56.49 -22.18 -5.49
N ALA A 73 -56.18 -23.10 -4.58
CA ALA A 73 -54.84 -23.29 -4.04
C ALA A 73 -53.81 -23.65 -5.13
N GLU A 74 -54.20 -24.48 -6.12
CA GLU A 74 -53.30 -24.85 -7.23
C GLU A 74 -53.02 -23.66 -8.17
N THR A 75 -54.01 -22.80 -8.38
CA THR A 75 -53.84 -21.54 -9.14
C THR A 75 -52.83 -20.62 -8.46
N ILE A 76 -52.92 -20.44 -7.14
CA ILE A 76 -51.97 -19.60 -6.38
C ILE A 76 -50.59 -20.23 -6.33
N LYS A 77 -50.48 -21.56 -6.25
CA LYS A 77 -49.17 -22.23 -6.37
C LYS A 77 -48.46 -21.90 -7.68
N LYS A 78 -49.17 -21.87 -8.81
CA LYS A 78 -48.59 -21.45 -10.09
C LYS A 78 -48.06 -20.01 -10.04
N GLN A 79 -48.82 -19.09 -9.44
CA GLN A 79 -48.37 -17.70 -9.25
C GLN A 79 -47.13 -17.62 -8.37
N VAL A 80 -47.05 -18.39 -7.29
CA VAL A 80 -45.86 -18.50 -6.44
C VAL A 80 -44.65 -19.04 -7.25
N GLN A 81 -44.88 -20.02 -8.11
CA GLN A 81 -43.84 -20.56 -9.01
C GLN A 81 -43.31 -19.47 -9.97
N ASP A 82 -44.19 -18.68 -10.58
CA ASP A 82 -43.82 -17.59 -11.49
C ASP A 82 -43.05 -16.51 -10.74
N ILE A 83 -43.48 -16.14 -9.52
CA ILE A 83 -42.72 -15.20 -8.69
C ILE A 83 -41.32 -15.73 -8.31
N ASN A 84 -41.19 -17.03 -8.02
CA ASN A 84 -39.88 -17.63 -7.75
C ASN A 84 -38.96 -17.54 -8.97
N ASN A 85 -39.47 -17.76 -10.18
CA ASN A 85 -38.69 -17.59 -11.42
C ASN A 85 -38.25 -16.13 -11.60
N GLN A 86 -39.14 -15.16 -11.34
CA GLN A 86 -38.81 -13.73 -11.38
C GLN A 86 -37.76 -13.36 -10.33
N LEU A 87 -37.81 -13.92 -9.12
CA LEU A 87 -36.82 -13.70 -8.07
C LEU A 87 -35.43 -14.20 -8.51
N VAL A 88 -35.34 -15.36 -9.16
CA VAL A 88 -34.06 -15.87 -9.68
C VAL A 88 -33.43 -14.90 -10.70
N GLU A 89 -34.23 -14.36 -11.63
CA GLU A 89 -33.74 -13.39 -12.60
C GLU A 89 -33.37 -12.05 -11.94
N ASN A 90 -34.16 -11.61 -10.97
CA ASN A 90 -33.92 -10.38 -10.20
C ASN A 90 -32.60 -10.47 -9.40
N GLU A 91 -32.34 -11.60 -8.75
CA GLU A 91 -31.12 -11.84 -7.98
C GLU A 91 -29.87 -11.87 -8.89
N LYS A 92 -29.99 -12.42 -10.12
CA LYS A 92 -28.91 -12.35 -11.12
C LYS A 92 -28.60 -10.92 -11.54
N LEU A 93 -29.64 -10.11 -11.80
CA LEU A 93 -29.48 -8.71 -12.16
C LEU A 93 -28.85 -7.90 -11.02
N GLU A 94 -29.30 -8.11 -9.78
CA GLU A 94 -28.75 -7.47 -8.59
C GLU A 94 -27.25 -7.80 -8.43
N ALA A 95 -26.88 -9.07 -8.57
CA ALA A 95 -25.50 -9.51 -8.50
C ALA A 95 -24.64 -8.88 -9.62
N THR A 96 -25.18 -8.81 -10.85
CA THR A 96 -24.49 -8.19 -11.98
C THR A 96 -24.22 -6.70 -11.73
N TYR A 97 -25.24 -5.94 -11.36
CA TYR A 97 -25.06 -4.51 -11.08
C TYR A 97 -24.16 -4.25 -9.87
N ALA A 98 -24.26 -5.08 -8.83
CA ALA A 98 -23.37 -4.96 -7.66
C ALA A 98 -21.90 -5.15 -8.04
N GLU A 99 -21.58 -6.13 -8.89
CA GLU A 99 -20.22 -6.38 -9.36
C GLU A 99 -19.72 -5.25 -10.30
N GLU A 100 -20.55 -4.79 -11.24
CA GLU A 100 -20.21 -3.67 -12.12
C GLU A 100 -19.93 -2.38 -11.32
N ILE A 101 -20.77 -2.07 -10.34
CA ILE A 101 -20.58 -0.94 -9.42
C ILE A 101 -19.25 -1.09 -8.70
N LYS A 102 -18.97 -2.27 -8.12
CA LYS A 102 -17.72 -2.55 -7.41
C LYS A 102 -16.51 -2.32 -8.30
N GLN A 103 -16.51 -2.86 -9.52
CA GLN A 103 -15.39 -2.71 -10.48
C GLN A 103 -15.14 -1.25 -10.86
N LYS A 104 -16.20 -0.45 -11.04
CA LYS A 104 -16.07 0.99 -11.32
C LYS A 104 -15.62 1.78 -10.09
N MET A 105 -16.20 1.50 -8.92
CA MET A 105 -15.81 2.12 -7.64
C MET A 105 -14.33 1.89 -7.30
N MET A 106 -13.77 0.73 -7.66
CA MET A 106 -12.34 0.44 -7.44
C MET A 106 -11.41 1.29 -8.30
N LYS A 107 -11.91 1.94 -9.37
CA LYS A 107 -11.14 2.88 -10.22
C LYS A 107 -11.23 4.33 -9.75
N ILE A 108 -12.18 4.66 -8.88
CA ILE A 108 -12.31 6.00 -8.33
C ILE A 108 -11.22 6.22 -7.26
N PRO A 109 -10.41 7.29 -7.39
CA PRO A 109 -9.37 7.58 -6.42
C PRO A 109 -9.95 7.98 -5.06
N ASN A 110 -9.15 7.77 -4.01
CA ASN A 110 -9.47 8.25 -2.68
C ASN A 110 -9.57 9.78 -2.65
N ILE A 111 -10.33 10.32 -1.72
CA ILE A 111 -10.41 11.77 -1.52
C ILE A 111 -9.10 12.23 -0.86
N ILE A 112 -8.44 13.19 -1.50
CA ILE A 112 -7.20 13.76 -0.96
C ILE A 112 -7.52 14.67 0.23
N HIS A 113 -6.59 14.71 1.19
CA HIS A 113 -6.69 15.62 2.32
C HIS A 113 -6.57 17.09 1.86
N GLU A 114 -7.24 18.01 2.54
CA GLU A 114 -7.29 19.43 2.15
C GLU A 114 -5.92 20.12 2.12
N SER A 115 -4.96 19.63 2.91
CA SER A 115 -3.59 20.19 2.94
C SER A 115 -2.70 19.70 1.81
N VAL A 116 -3.15 18.74 0.97
CA VAL A 116 -2.35 18.22 -0.13
C VAL A 116 -2.14 19.31 -1.19
N PRO A 117 -0.88 19.64 -1.55
CA PRO A 117 -0.60 20.62 -2.58
C PRO A 117 -1.11 20.11 -3.94
N ILE A 118 -1.66 21.04 -4.73
CA ILE A 118 -2.15 20.70 -6.08
C ILE A 118 -0.99 20.81 -7.07
N GLY A 119 -0.70 19.73 -7.76
CA GLY A 119 0.38 19.63 -8.75
C GLY A 119 0.21 18.42 -9.64
N GLU A 120 0.74 18.47 -10.85
CA GLU A 120 0.54 17.44 -11.87
C GLU A 120 1.40 16.20 -11.65
N ASP A 121 2.64 16.39 -11.19
CA ASP A 121 3.65 15.34 -11.00
C ASP A 121 4.58 15.64 -9.82
N ASP A 122 5.53 14.74 -9.54
CA ASP A 122 6.49 14.79 -8.44
C ASP A 122 7.33 16.08 -8.40
N SER A 123 7.51 16.79 -9.52
CA SER A 123 8.20 18.09 -9.58
C SER A 123 7.49 19.18 -8.77
N LYS A 124 6.22 18.95 -8.40
CA LYS A 124 5.37 19.86 -7.62
C LYS A 124 5.26 19.46 -6.16
N ASN A 125 5.97 18.42 -5.73
CA ASN A 125 6.07 18.05 -4.33
C ASN A 125 6.72 19.19 -3.52
N VAL A 126 6.23 19.40 -2.31
CA VAL A 126 6.63 20.56 -1.49
C VAL A 126 7.53 20.11 -0.36
N GLU A 127 8.75 20.69 -0.31
CA GLU A 127 9.66 20.48 0.81
C GLU A 127 9.06 21.08 2.08
N ILE A 128 8.90 20.25 3.13
CA ILE A 128 8.35 20.66 4.42
C ILE A 128 9.48 21.05 5.36
N GLN A 129 10.49 20.17 5.54
CA GLN A 129 11.56 20.41 6.49
C GLN A 129 12.80 19.58 6.14
N LYS A 130 13.97 20.14 6.47
CA LYS A 130 15.26 19.45 6.45
C LYS A 130 15.69 19.09 7.88
N TYR A 131 16.36 17.94 8.01
CA TYR A 131 16.87 17.42 9.27
C TYR A 131 18.34 17.03 9.09
N GLY A 132 19.22 17.70 9.81
CA GLY A 132 20.67 17.62 9.68
C GLY A 132 21.21 18.46 8.52
N GLU A 133 22.47 18.83 8.65
CA GLU A 133 23.16 19.66 7.66
C GLU A 133 23.74 18.78 6.54
N PRO A 134 23.37 19.05 5.27
CA PRO A 134 23.97 18.38 4.14
C PRO A 134 25.44 18.79 4.01
N VAL A 135 26.34 17.82 3.94
CA VAL A 135 27.77 18.03 3.78
C VAL A 135 28.21 17.63 2.38
N VAL A 136 29.02 18.46 1.74
CA VAL A 136 29.73 18.13 0.50
C VAL A 136 31.21 18.10 0.85
N PRO A 137 31.87 16.93 0.84
CA PRO A 137 33.27 16.84 1.15
C PRO A 137 34.15 17.50 0.04
N ASP A 138 35.40 17.81 0.36
CA ASP A 138 36.38 18.38 -0.57
C ASP A 138 37.10 17.33 -1.44
N TYR A 139 36.61 16.07 -1.38
CA TYR A 139 37.10 14.96 -2.19
C TYR A 139 35.94 14.32 -2.98
N GLU A 140 36.33 13.64 -4.07
CA GLU A 140 35.36 12.95 -4.92
C GLU A 140 34.83 11.68 -4.24
N ILE A 141 33.51 11.52 -4.24
CA ILE A 141 32.82 10.31 -3.79
C ILE A 141 32.54 9.46 -5.03
N PRO A 142 33.07 8.22 -5.13
CA PRO A 142 32.78 7.33 -6.24
C PRO A 142 31.28 6.94 -6.30
N TYR A 143 30.86 6.41 -7.43
CA TYR A 143 29.53 5.83 -7.58
C TYR A 143 29.35 4.66 -6.61
N HIS A 144 28.15 4.52 -6.03
CA HIS A 144 27.92 3.53 -4.98
C HIS A 144 28.27 2.09 -5.37
N ALA A 145 28.06 1.71 -6.64
CA ALA A 145 28.45 0.38 -7.10
C ALA A 145 29.98 0.23 -7.11
N ASP A 146 30.72 1.27 -7.49
CA ASP A 146 32.19 1.24 -7.49
C ASP A 146 32.74 1.16 -6.05
N ILE A 147 32.09 1.87 -5.10
CA ILE A 147 32.41 1.75 -3.67
C ILE A 147 32.22 0.29 -3.21
N MET A 148 31.08 -0.31 -3.53
CA MET A 148 30.78 -1.69 -3.14
C MET A 148 31.74 -2.70 -3.81
N GLU A 149 32.08 -2.52 -5.10
CA GLU A 149 33.04 -3.36 -5.82
C GLU A 149 34.44 -3.27 -5.19
N ASN A 150 34.91 -2.07 -4.87
CA ASN A 150 36.20 -1.86 -4.19
C ASN A 150 36.29 -2.52 -2.81
N LEU A 151 35.15 -2.68 -2.16
CA LEU A 151 35.01 -3.39 -0.88
C LEU A 151 34.76 -4.90 -1.05
N ASN A 152 34.78 -5.43 -2.29
CA ASN A 152 34.35 -6.81 -2.63
C ASN A 152 32.95 -7.14 -2.07
N GLY A 153 32.06 -6.16 -2.09
CA GLY A 153 30.76 -6.21 -1.44
C GLY A 153 29.57 -6.44 -2.37
N ILE A 154 29.77 -6.41 -3.69
CA ILE A 154 28.71 -6.64 -4.69
C ILE A 154 29.25 -7.41 -5.90
N ASP A 155 28.39 -8.30 -6.46
CA ASP A 155 28.67 -9.01 -7.72
C ASP A 155 27.45 -8.92 -8.64
N LEU A 156 27.46 -7.94 -9.52
CA LEU A 156 26.39 -7.71 -10.50
C LEU A 156 26.51 -8.66 -11.72
N ASP A 157 27.72 -9.08 -12.08
CA ASP A 157 27.93 -9.96 -13.23
C ASP A 157 27.41 -11.38 -12.98
N SER A 158 27.63 -11.92 -11.79
CA SER A 158 27.04 -13.21 -11.41
C SER A 158 25.53 -13.11 -11.30
N ALA A 159 24.98 -12.03 -10.74
CA ALA A 159 23.56 -11.81 -10.67
C ALA A 159 22.91 -11.77 -12.06
N ARG A 160 23.56 -11.08 -13.03
CA ARG A 160 23.10 -11.03 -14.43
C ARG A 160 23.03 -12.42 -15.07
N ARG A 161 24.04 -13.28 -14.80
CA ARG A 161 24.05 -14.66 -15.32
C ARG A 161 22.94 -15.53 -14.73
N VAL A 162 22.57 -15.29 -13.47
CA VAL A 162 21.60 -16.12 -12.75
C VAL A 162 20.15 -15.66 -12.96
N ALA A 163 19.92 -14.34 -12.91
CA ALA A 163 18.56 -13.79 -12.84
C ALA A 163 18.29 -12.66 -13.84
N GLY A 164 19.31 -12.15 -14.53
CA GLY A 164 19.21 -11.02 -15.44
C GLY A 164 19.60 -9.70 -14.77
N ASN A 165 19.30 -8.58 -15.46
CA ASN A 165 19.55 -7.24 -14.94
C ASN A 165 18.55 -6.92 -13.79
N GLY A 166 18.92 -5.99 -12.92
CA GLY A 166 18.07 -5.57 -11.79
C GLY A 166 18.11 -6.53 -10.59
N PHE A 167 19.11 -7.42 -10.55
CA PHE A 167 19.43 -8.28 -9.41
C PHE A 167 20.86 -8.07 -8.95
N TYR A 168 21.20 -8.52 -7.76
CA TYR A 168 22.53 -8.37 -7.17
C TYR A 168 22.89 -9.55 -6.27
N TYR A 169 24.19 -9.80 -6.09
CA TYR A 169 24.71 -10.49 -4.93
C TYR A 169 25.39 -9.47 -4.04
N LEU A 170 25.07 -9.43 -2.76
CA LEU A 170 25.87 -8.75 -1.75
C LEU A 170 26.78 -9.77 -1.07
N THR A 171 28.00 -9.36 -0.77
CA THR A 171 29.04 -10.21 -0.18
C THR A 171 29.77 -9.49 0.93
N GLY A 172 30.45 -10.26 1.80
CA GLY A 172 31.34 -9.73 2.83
C GLY A 172 30.70 -8.71 3.77
N ASN A 173 31.42 -7.64 4.05
CA ASN A 173 30.95 -6.63 5.00
C ASN A 173 29.79 -5.77 4.48
N ILE A 174 29.59 -5.66 3.17
CA ILE A 174 28.42 -4.96 2.60
C ILE A 174 27.17 -5.80 2.85
N ALA A 175 27.19 -7.12 2.64
CA ALA A 175 26.08 -8.00 2.99
C ALA A 175 25.78 -7.95 4.49
N ARG A 176 26.84 -7.91 5.33
CA ARG A 176 26.68 -7.75 6.77
C ARG A 176 26.04 -6.42 7.14
N LEU A 177 26.48 -5.31 6.52
CA LEU A 177 25.92 -3.98 6.72
C LEU A 177 24.43 -3.94 6.34
N HIS A 178 24.06 -4.54 5.20
CA HIS A 178 22.68 -4.67 4.78
C HIS A 178 21.82 -5.35 5.84
N SER A 179 22.28 -6.48 6.39
CA SER A 179 21.59 -7.22 7.46
C SER A 179 21.58 -6.45 8.79
N ALA A 180 22.66 -5.72 9.09
CA ALA A 180 22.78 -4.91 10.29
C ALA A 180 21.76 -3.76 10.30
N VAL A 181 21.56 -3.08 9.17
CA VAL A 181 20.57 -2.01 9.02
C VAL A 181 19.15 -2.54 9.24
N LEU A 182 18.81 -3.68 8.65
CA LEU A 182 17.49 -4.30 8.86
C LEU A 182 17.27 -4.73 10.31
N SER A 183 18.29 -5.31 10.95
CA SER A 183 18.20 -5.72 12.35
C SER A 183 18.05 -4.51 13.28
N TYR A 184 18.82 -3.45 13.05
CA TYR A 184 18.70 -2.21 13.79
C TYR A 184 17.31 -1.58 13.60
N ALA A 185 16.81 -1.49 12.36
CA ALA A 185 15.50 -0.93 12.06
C ALA A 185 14.36 -1.71 12.72
N ARG A 186 14.46 -3.06 12.76
CA ARG A 186 13.52 -3.92 13.47
C ARG A 186 13.49 -3.59 14.96
N ASP A 187 14.65 -3.57 15.60
CA ASP A 187 14.77 -3.35 17.05
C ASP A 187 14.34 -1.92 17.40
N PHE A 188 14.72 -0.94 16.59
CA PHE A 188 14.25 0.44 16.70
C PHE A 188 12.72 0.55 16.70
N MET A 189 12.03 -0.18 15.81
CA MET A 189 10.55 -0.17 15.78
C MET A 189 9.92 -0.91 16.94
N ILE A 190 10.54 -1.99 17.42
CA ILE A 190 10.10 -2.70 18.64
C ILE A 190 10.19 -1.76 19.85
N ASP A 191 11.26 -0.99 19.97
CA ASP A 191 11.44 0.02 21.03
C ASP A 191 10.42 1.17 20.94
N LYS A 192 9.89 1.47 19.75
CA LYS A 192 8.75 2.39 19.55
C LYS A 192 7.39 1.76 19.87
N GLY A 193 7.35 0.51 20.32
CA GLY A 193 6.13 -0.21 20.73
C GLY A 193 5.41 -0.92 19.58
N PHE A 194 6.06 -1.10 18.43
CA PHE A 194 5.48 -1.86 17.32
C PHE A 194 5.67 -3.35 17.50
N THR A 195 4.63 -4.12 17.23
CA THR A 195 4.70 -5.59 17.22
C THR A 195 5.42 -6.08 15.98
N TYR A 196 6.53 -6.79 16.14
CA TYR A 196 7.24 -7.40 15.02
C TYR A 196 6.48 -8.60 14.46
N CYS A 197 6.36 -8.65 13.13
CA CYS A 197 5.61 -9.67 12.41
C CYS A 197 6.39 -10.16 11.18
N ILE A 198 6.36 -11.45 10.91
CA ILE A 198 6.83 -12.06 9.65
C ILE A 198 5.59 -12.53 8.90
N PRO A 199 5.20 -11.86 7.83
CA PRO A 199 3.98 -12.16 7.09
C PRO A 199 4.23 -13.19 5.97
N PRO A 200 3.18 -13.74 5.35
CA PRO A 200 3.30 -14.45 4.07
C PRO A 200 3.86 -13.54 2.97
N TYR A 201 4.77 -14.08 2.15
CA TYR A 201 5.38 -13.34 1.02
C TYR A 201 4.66 -13.56 -0.31
N MET A 202 3.63 -14.38 -0.31
CA MET A 202 2.70 -14.59 -1.41
C MET A 202 1.28 -14.35 -0.92
N ILE A 203 0.50 -13.64 -1.72
CA ILE A 203 -0.88 -13.24 -1.40
C ILE A 203 -1.82 -13.54 -2.56
N ARG A 204 -3.10 -13.72 -2.27
CA ARG A 204 -4.15 -13.96 -3.26
C ARG A 204 -4.56 -12.67 -3.98
N SER A 205 -5.16 -12.83 -5.16
CA SER A 205 -5.62 -11.73 -6.02
C SER A 205 -6.58 -10.76 -5.31
N ASP A 206 -7.44 -11.27 -4.44
CA ASP A 206 -8.41 -10.45 -3.70
C ASP A 206 -7.75 -9.59 -2.62
N ILE A 207 -6.61 -10.02 -2.06
CA ILE A 207 -5.77 -9.18 -1.20
C ILE A 207 -5.06 -8.11 -2.04
N VAL A 208 -4.45 -8.50 -3.18
CA VAL A 208 -3.77 -7.55 -4.07
C VAL A 208 -4.70 -6.40 -4.46
N THR A 209 -5.89 -6.73 -4.99
CA THR A 209 -6.88 -5.72 -5.39
C THR A 209 -7.47 -4.94 -4.21
N GLY A 210 -7.35 -5.47 -3.00
CA GLY A 210 -7.73 -4.78 -1.76
C GLY A 210 -6.76 -3.67 -1.35
N VAL A 211 -5.46 -3.85 -1.62
CA VAL A 211 -4.40 -2.96 -1.13
C VAL A 211 -3.84 -1.99 -2.15
N MET A 212 -4.04 -2.22 -3.46
CA MET A 212 -3.54 -1.37 -4.53
C MET A 212 -4.54 -1.19 -5.67
N SER A 213 -4.25 -0.29 -6.60
CA SER A 213 -5.01 -0.13 -7.85
C SER A 213 -4.70 -1.24 -8.86
N PHE A 214 -5.56 -1.41 -9.87
CA PHE A 214 -5.30 -2.37 -10.95
C PHE A 214 -4.08 -1.99 -11.79
N GLU A 215 -3.83 -0.68 -11.96
CA GLU A 215 -2.69 -0.16 -12.71
C GLU A 215 -1.39 -0.47 -12.00
N GLU A 216 -1.32 -0.21 -10.68
CA GLU A 216 -0.18 -0.58 -9.83
C GLU A 216 0.06 -2.09 -9.82
N MET A 217 -1.01 -2.89 -9.74
CA MET A 217 -0.91 -4.36 -9.77
C MET A 217 -0.22 -4.85 -11.06
N ASP A 218 -0.62 -4.37 -12.22
CA ASP A 218 -0.02 -4.79 -13.51
C ASP A 218 1.44 -4.32 -13.65
N ALA A 219 1.74 -3.11 -13.21
CA ALA A 219 3.08 -2.54 -13.27
C ALA A 219 4.07 -3.19 -12.30
N MET A 220 3.59 -3.64 -11.13
CA MET A 220 4.44 -4.03 -10.00
C MET A 220 4.49 -5.56 -9.76
N MET A 221 3.35 -6.26 -9.80
CA MET A 221 3.22 -7.57 -9.17
C MET A 221 3.66 -8.72 -10.08
N TYR A 222 4.49 -9.64 -9.54
CA TYR A 222 4.73 -10.95 -10.14
C TYR A 222 3.63 -11.93 -9.74
N LYS A 223 3.01 -12.58 -10.74
CA LYS A 223 2.03 -13.64 -10.55
C LYS A 223 2.69 -15.00 -10.67
N ILE A 224 2.31 -15.94 -9.82
CA ILE A 224 2.71 -17.35 -9.93
C ILE A 224 1.83 -18.01 -10.99
N GLU A 225 2.44 -18.65 -11.98
CA GLU A 225 1.71 -19.34 -13.04
C GLU A 225 0.96 -20.56 -12.49
N GLY A 226 -0.30 -20.72 -12.88
CA GLY A 226 -1.15 -21.81 -12.42
C GLY A 226 -1.75 -21.67 -11.03
N GLU A 227 -1.41 -20.60 -10.29
CA GLU A 227 -1.86 -20.35 -8.92
C GLU A 227 -2.56 -18.99 -8.80
N ASP A 228 -3.50 -18.87 -7.84
CA ASP A 228 -4.02 -17.57 -7.43
C ASP A 228 -3.10 -16.95 -6.36
N LEU A 229 -1.83 -16.79 -6.70
CA LEU A 229 -0.80 -16.22 -5.82
C LEU A 229 0.05 -15.19 -6.55
N TYR A 230 0.45 -14.16 -5.81
CA TYR A 230 1.30 -13.06 -6.25
C TYR A 230 2.41 -12.85 -5.22
N LEU A 231 3.64 -12.64 -5.69
CA LEU A 231 4.73 -12.20 -4.82
C LEU A 231 4.48 -10.77 -4.33
N ILE A 232 4.69 -10.51 -3.06
CA ILE A 232 4.47 -9.18 -2.49
C ILE A 232 5.50 -8.15 -2.98
N GLY A 233 5.05 -6.93 -3.28
CA GLY A 233 5.92 -5.78 -3.54
C GLY A 233 6.33 -5.03 -2.27
N THR A 234 5.68 -5.33 -1.14
CA THR A 234 5.92 -4.81 0.21
C THR A 234 5.16 -5.66 1.22
N SER A 235 5.66 -5.75 2.45
CA SER A 235 4.95 -6.47 3.52
C SER A 235 3.62 -5.81 3.91
N GLU A 236 3.42 -4.53 3.62
CA GLU A 236 2.13 -3.85 3.78
C GLU A 236 0.98 -4.68 3.24
N HIS A 237 1.15 -5.24 2.03
CA HIS A 237 0.10 -6.01 1.35
C HIS A 237 -0.42 -7.17 2.21
N SER A 238 0.50 -7.98 2.74
CA SER A 238 0.15 -9.11 3.60
C SER A 238 -0.36 -8.68 4.97
N MET A 239 0.25 -7.64 5.52
CA MET A 239 -0.07 -7.20 6.88
C MET A 239 -1.44 -6.53 6.96
N ILE A 240 -1.83 -5.74 5.97
CA ILE A 240 -3.19 -5.21 5.86
C ILE A 240 -4.17 -6.34 5.51
N GLY A 241 -3.79 -7.23 4.60
CA GLY A 241 -4.58 -8.42 4.24
C GLY A 241 -4.92 -9.34 5.42
N LYS A 242 -4.11 -9.34 6.48
CA LYS A 242 -4.36 -10.07 7.73
C LYS A 242 -5.73 -9.75 8.34
N PHE A 243 -6.22 -8.54 8.15
CA PHE A 243 -7.49 -8.07 8.74
C PHE A 243 -8.69 -8.22 7.81
N LYS A 244 -8.54 -8.84 6.64
CA LYS A 244 -9.64 -9.02 5.69
C LYS A 244 -10.87 -9.64 6.37
N ASP A 245 -12.05 -9.04 6.09
CA ASP A 245 -13.38 -9.44 6.59
C ASP A 245 -13.52 -9.47 8.12
N GLN A 246 -12.63 -8.80 8.86
CA GLN A 246 -12.69 -8.75 10.32
C GLN A 246 -13.46 -7.54 10.83
N ILE A 247 -14.09 -7.75 12.00
CA ILE A 247 -14.70 -6.69 12.81
C ILE A 247 -13.83 -6.56 14.06
N LEU A 248 -13.03 -5.51 14.10
CA LEU A 248 -12.05 -5.26 15.16
C LEU A 248 -12.73 -4.69 16.41
N SER A 249 -12.22 -5.06 17.58
CA SER A 249 -12.63 -4.43 18.84
C SER A 249 -11.95 -3.07 18.99
N LYS A 250 -12.71 -2.04 19.35
CA LYS A 250 -12.16 -0.71 19.64
C LYS A 250 -11.09 -0.73 20.73
N SER A 251 -11.19 -1.63 21.71
CA SER A 251 -10.24 -1.76 22.81
C SER A 251 -8.88 -2.37 22.38
N GLU A 252 -8.78 -2.96 21.19
CA GLU A 252 -7.54 -3.53 20.65
C GLU A 252 -6.80 -2.57 19.74
N LEU A 253 -7.42 -1.44 19.38
CA LEU A 253 -6.83 -0.42 18.51
C LEU A 253 -5.96 0.57 19.30
N PRO A 254 -4.89 1.09 18.67
CA PRO A 254 -4.43 0.81 17.31
C PRO A 254 -3.61 -0.48 17.22
N TYR A 255 -3.70 -1.20 16.12
CA TYR A 255 -2.71 -2.21 15.75
C TYR A 255 -1.49 -1.51 15.13
N THR A 256 -0.38 -1.54 15.83
CA THR A 256 0.92 -1.02 15.38
C THR A 256 1.85 -2.20 15.10
N MET A 257 2.20 -2.42 13.84
CA MET A 257 2.99 -3.57 13.44
C MET A 257 4.16 -3.14 12.56
N THR A 258 5.29 -3.80 12.76
CA THR A 258 6.48 -3.67 11.89
C THR A 258 6.87 -5.02 11.32
N SER A 259 7.38 -5.03 10.10
CA SER A 259 7.63 -6.27 9.38
C SER A 259 8.85 -6.16 8.47
N TYR A 260 9.70 -7.17 8.54
CA TYR A 260 10.68 -7.45 7.52
C TYR A 260 10.08 -8.32 6.42
N SER A 261 10.40 -8.01 5.17
CA SER A 261 10.11 -8.90 4.05
C SER A 261 11.06 -8.69 2.86
N PRO A 262 11.30 -9.75 2.06
CA PRO A 262 11.67 -9.54 0.67
C PRO A 262 10.51 -8.85 -0.07
N CYS A 263 10.85 -8.06 -1.08
CA CYS A 263 9.93 -7.34 -1.93
C CYS A 263 10.29 -7.63 -3.39
N PHE A 264 9.27 -7.88 -4.21
CA PHE A 264 9.45 -8.24 -5.62
C PHE A 264 8.65 -7.27 -6.49
N ARG A 265 9.35 -6.57 -7.42
CA ARG A 265 8.71 -5.57 -8.29
C ARG A 265 9.17 -5.74 -9.73
N LYS A 266 8.21 -5.74 -10.66
CA LYS A 266 8.50 -5.80 -12.11
C LYS A 266 9.18 -4.54 -12.63
N GLU A 267 9.00 -3.40 -11.96
CA GLU A 267 9.55 -2.09 -12.36
C GLU A 267 9.24 -1.74 -13.84
N LYS A 268 8.03 -2.10 -14.32
CA LYS A 268 7.61 -1.79 -15.69
C LYS A 268 7.55 -0.28 -15.92
N GLY A 269 8.13 0.18 -17.04
CA GLY A 269 8.08 1.58 -17.45
C GLY A 269 9.15 2.47 -16.80
N ALA A 270 9.98 1.91 -15.95
CA ALA A 270 11.08 2.63 -15.34
C ALA A 270 12.30 2.61 -16.27
N HIS A 271 12.56 3.72 -16.98
CA HIS A 271 13.71 3.89 -17.84
C HIS A 271 14.56 5.07 -17.36
N GLY A 272 15.88 4.89 -17.33
CA GLY A 272 16.83 5.98 -17.56
C GLY A 272 17.63 6.53 -16.40
N ILE A 273 17.44 6.21 -15.12
CA ILE A 273 18.33 6.73 -14.07
C ILE A 273 18.99 5.58 -13.32
N GLU A 274 20.35 5.51 -13.46
CA GLU A 274 21.23 4.60 -12.71
C GLU A 274 20.88 3.10 -12.84
N GLU A 275 20.94 2.58 -14.07
CA GLU A 275 20.70 1.14 -14.37
C GLU A 275 21.74 0.21 -13.72
N ARG A 276 22.95 0.72 -13.39
CA ARG A 276 24.00 -0.04 -12.70
C ARG A 276 23.88 0.20 -11.20
N GLY A 277 23.94 -0.88 -10.40
CA GLY A 277 23.92 -0.80 -8.95
C GLY A 277 22.60 -1.26 -8.34
N VAL A 278 22.19 -0.62 -7.24
CA VAL A 278 21.07 -1.08 -6.41
C VAL A 278 19.92 -0.06 -6.29
N TYR A 279 19.92 0.99 -7.09
CA TYR A 279 18.90 2.04 -6.98
C TYR A 279 17.50 1.56 -7.42
N ARG A 280 17.43 0.81 -8.53
CA ARG A 280 16.19 0.25 -9.07
C ARG A 280 16.38 -1.22 -9.42
N ILE A 281 15.72 -2.08 -8.69
CA ILE A 281 15.94 -3.53 -8.69
C ILE A 281 14.64 -4.28 -8.55
N HIS A 282 14.61 -5.53 -9.06
CA HIS A 282 13.42 -6.39 -9.06
C HIS A 282 13.19 -7.11 -7.75
N GLN A 283 14.25 -7.28 -6.95
CA GLN A 283 14.21 -7.93 -5.65
C GLN A 283 15.01 -7.13 -4.64
N PHE A 284 14.40 -6.79 -3.52
CA PHE A 284 15.06 -6.12 -2.39
C PHE A 284 14.39 -6.52 -1.08
N GLU A 285 14.93 -6.06 0.00
CA GLU A 285 14.40 -6.29 1.34
C GLU A 285 13.97 -4.97 1.96
N LYS A 286 12.96 -5.01 2.83
CA LYS A 286 12.42 -3.82 3.46
C LYS A 286 11.93 -4.12 4.88
N GLN A 287 12.20 -3.22 5.80
CA GLN A 287 11.48 -3.10 7.06
C GLN A 287 10.38 -2.07 6.88
N GLU A 288 9.15 -2.48 7.12
CA GLU A 288 7.94 -1.69 6.97
C GLU A 288 7.27 -1.46 8.31
N MET A 289 6.52 -0.37 8.46
CA MET A 289 5.57 -0.17 9.54
C MET A 289 4.16 0.04 8.99
N ILE A 290 3.17 -0.55 9.66
CA ILE A 290 1.76 -0.31 9.36
C ILE A 290 1.00 0.01 10.64
N VAL A 291 -0.06 0.79 10.48
CA VAL A 291 -1.03 1.08 11.53
C VAL A 291 -2.44 0.84 11.01
N VAL A 292 -3.25 0.13 11.83
CA VAL A 292 -4.70 0.05 11.64
C VAL A 292 -5.33 0.66 12.88
N CYS A 293 -6.11 1.73 12.68
CA CYS A 293 -6.58 2.56 13.79
C CYS A 293 -8.00 3.10 13.59
N GLU A 294 -8.49 3.77 14.63
CA GLU A 294 -9.68 4.61 14.56
C GLU A 294 -9.48 5.76 13.57
N PRO A 295 -10.53 6.19 12.84
CA PRO A 295 -10.44 7.31 11.92
C PRO A 295 -9.88 8.60 12.55
N GLU A 296 -10.28 8.88 13.79
CA GLU A 296 -9.89 10.08 14.53
C GLU A 296 -8.39 10.14 14.84
N ASP A 297 -7.75 8.96 14.98
CA ASP A 297 -6.34 8.86 15.36
C ASP A 297 -5.38 8.83 14.16
N SER A 298 -5.90 8.66 12.94
CA SER A 298 -5.07 8.33 11.78
C SER A 298 -4.07 9.43 11.40
N TRP A 299 -4.43 10.70 11.57
CA TRP A 299 -3.51 11.82 11.29
C TRP A 299 -2.40 11.96 12.32
N ASN A 300 -2.68 11.68 13.59
CA ASN A 300 -1.66 11.60 14.63
C ASN A 300 -0.66 10.46 14.36
N TRP A 301 -1.15 9.32 13.86
CA TRP A 301 -0.29 8.22 13.47
C TRP A 301 0.53 8.53 12.23
N TYR A 302 -0.06 9.22 11.25
CA TYR A 302 0.66 9.68 10.06
C TYR A 302 1.89 10.50 10.44
N ASP A 303 1.73 11.49 11.31
CA ASP A 303 2.82 12.35 11.76
C ASP A 303 3.89 11.59 12.55
N LYS A 304 3.51 10.67 13.42
CA LYS A 304 4.45 9.81 14.14
C LYS A 304 5.23 8.89 13.20
N MET A 305 4.56 8.27 12.23
CA MET A 305 5.19 7.27 11.37
C MET A 305 6.30 7.86 10.50
N TRP A 306 6.07 8.98 9.81
CA TRP A 306 7.14 9.58 9.02
C TRP A 306 8.28 10.11 9.90
N SER A 307 7.97 10.61 11.10
CA SER A 307 8.99 11.09 12.04
C SER A 307 9.92 9.98 12.52
N TYR A 308 9.44 8.74 12.67
CA TYR A 308 10.28 7.60 13.04
C TYR A 308 11.31 7.26 11.96
N THR A 309 10.94 7.34 10.68
CA THR A 309 11.92 7.16 9.59
C THR A 309 12.97 8.28 9.60
N VAL A 310 12.57 9.53 9.81
CA VAL A 310 13.51 10.65 9.98
C VAL A 310 14.47 10.38 11.14
N GLU A 311 13.95 9.98 12.30
CA GLU A 311 14.75 9.66 13.50
C GLU A 311 15.76 8.54 13.24
N LEU A 312 15.34 7.46 12.55
CA LEU A 312 16.20 6.34 12.20
C LEU A 312 17.36 6.80 11.29
N PHE A 313 17.07 7.53 10.21
CA PHE A 313 18.13 8.03 9.31
C PHE A 313 19.07 9.01 10.01
N ARG A 314 18.53 9.87 10.89
CA ARG A 314 19.35 10.78 11.70
C ARG A 314 20.25 10.07 12.70
N SER A 315 19.81 8.93 13.25
CA SER A 315 20.65 8.09 14.13
C SER A 315 21.81 7.43 13.40
N LEU A 316 21.72 7.37 12.07
CA LEU A 316 22.78 6.88 11.15
C LEU A 316 23.66 8.01 10.58
N ASP A 317 23.52 9.22 11.11
CA ASP A 317 24.23 10.43 10.66
C ASP A 317 23.90 10.84 9.19
N ILE A 318 22.77 10.40 8.64
CA ILE A 318 22.35 10.73 7.28
C ILE A 318 21.40 11.92 7.31
N PRO A 319 21.71 13.06 6.65
CA PRO A 319 20.79 14.17 6.49
C PRO A 319 19.61 13.76 5.63
N VAL A 320 18.40 14.17 6.04
CA VAL A 320 17.15 13.88 5.31
C VAL A 320 16.31 15.13 5.20
N ARG A 321 15.36 15.09 4.25
CA ARG A 321 14.25 16.05 4.17
C ARG A 321 12.92 15.32 4.01
N THR A 322 11.83 16.02 4.32
CA THR A 322 10.47 15.54 4.10
C THR A 322 9.81 16.36 3.01
N LEU A 323 9.11 15.66 2.08
CA LEU A 323 8.32 16.26 1.01
C LEU A 323 6.87 15.86 1.15
N GLU A 324 5.96 16.83 1.12
CA GLU A 324 4.54 16.58 0.92
C GLU A 324 4.28 16.28 -0.55
N CYS A 325 3.77 15.07 -0.85
CA CYS A 325 3.43 14.69 -2.21
C CYS A 325 2.22 15.48 -2.71
N CYS A 326 2.30 15.99 -3.93
CA CYS A 326 1.21 16.72 -4.55
C CYS A 326 0.13 15.76 -5.09
N SER A 327 -1.01 16.33 -5.44
CA SER A 327 -2.22 15.58 -5.81
C SER A 327 -2.05 14.64 -7.00
N GLY A 328 -1.25 15.02 -8.00
CA GLY A 328 -1.00 14.21 -9.20
C GLY A 328 0.01 13.07 -8.97
N ASP A 329 0.89 13.21 -7.97
CA ASP A 329 1.86 12.19 -7.58
C ASP A 329 1.26 11.12 -6.63
N LEU A 330 0.13 11.41 -5.98
CA LEU A 330 -0.52 10.45 -5.08
C LEU A 330 -1.13 9.27 -5.83
N ALA A 331 -0.76 8.05 -5.47
CA ALA A 331 -1.45 6.83 -5.90
C ALA A 331 -2.94 6.86 -5.53
N ASP A 332 -3.77 6.08 -6.24
CA ASP A 332 -5.23 6.17 -6.16
C ASP A 332 -5.81 5.94 -4.75
N LEU A 333 -5.20 5.09 -3.94
CA LEU A 333 -5.72 4.78 -2.62
C LEU A 333 -5.25 5.75 -1.53
N LYS A 334 -4.24 6.56 -1.80
CA LYS A 334 -3.66 7.50 -0.83
C LYS A 334 -4.49 8.76 -0.68
N ALA A 335 -4.82 9.13 0.55
CA ALA A 335 -5.41 10.42 0.87
C ALA A 335 -4.33 11.51 1.09
N LYS A 336 -3.17 11.11 1.57
CA LYS A 336 -2.01 11.98 1.80
C LYS A 336 -0.74 11.13 1.86
N SER A 337 0.40 11.66 1.38
CA SER A 337 1.70 11.01 1.46
C SER A 337 2.79 12.03 1.72
N CYS A 338 3.77 11.60 2.52
CA CYS A 338 5.00 12.34 2.79
C CYS A 338 6.19 11.46 2.42
N ASP A 339 7.01 11.90 1.49
CA ASP A 339 8.24 11.21 1.14
C ASP A 339 9.37 11.67 2.05
N ILE A 340 10.21 10.73 2.45
CA ILE A 340 11.46 10.98 3.15
C ILE A 340 12.58 10.79 2.15
N GLU A 341 13.39 11.82 1.95
CA GLU A 341 14.52 11.80 1.05
C GLU A 341 15.83 11.96 1.82
N ALA A 342 16.84 11.17 1.45
CA ALA A 342 18.18 11.24 2.02
C ALA A 342 19.12 12.06 1.14
N TRP A 343 20.05 12.74 1.77
CA TRP A 343 21.09 13.51 1.08
C TRP A 343 22.13 12.63 0.38
N SER A 344 22.41 12.90 -0.87
CA SER A 344 23.52 12.36 -1.63
C SER A 344 24.62 13.40 -1.77
N PRO A 345 25.73 13.30 -1.03
CA PRO A 345 26.87 14.22 -1.18
C PRO A 345 27.48 14.17 -2.59
N ARG A 346 27.48 12.99 -3.23
CA ARG A 346 27.99 12.80 -4.59
C ARG A 346 27.19 13.56 -5.63
N GLN A 347 25.84 13.46 -5.54
CA GLN A 347 24.95 14.10 -6.50
C GLN A 347 24.57 15.53 -6.08
N GLN A 348 24.87 15.93 -4.85
CA GLN A 348 24.48 17.19 -4.22
C GLN A 348 22.95 17.44 -4.29
N LYS A 349 22.19 16.36 -4.11
CA LYS A 349 20.73 16.38 -4.10
C LYS A 349 20.17 15.34 -3.13
N TYR A 350 18.92 15.51 -2.79
CA TYR A 350 18.15 14.52 -2.05
C TYR A 350 17.51 13.51 -3.01
N PHE A 351 17.28 12.29 -2.54
CA PHE A 351 16.53 11.25 -3.25
C PHE A 351 15.70 10.42 -2.28
N GLU A 352 14.57 9.91 -2.76
CA GLU A 352 13.59 9.16 -1.97
C GLU A 352 14.17 7.87 -1.38
N VAL A 353 14.00 7.70 -0.07
CA VAL A 353 14.38 6.50 0.69
C VAL A 353 13.22 5.88 1.46
N GLY A 354 12.08 6.55 1.52
CA GLY A 354 10.87 6.07 2.16
C GLY A 354 9.67 6.95 1.85
N SER A 355 8.48 6.41 1.98
CA SER A 355 7.21 7.12 1.77
C SER A 355 6.20 6.69 2.82
N CYS A 356 5.67 7.66 3.55
CA CYS A 356 4.61 7.49 4.53
C CYS A 356 3.27 7.84 3.92
N SER A 357 2.26 6.99 4.07
CA SER A 357 0.94 7.21 3.46
C SER A 357 -0.19 6.97 4.45
N ASN A 358 -1.17 7.87 4.44
CA ASN A 358 -2.48 7.65 5.04
C ASN A 358 -3.49 7.34 3.93
N LEU A 359 -4.09 6.15 3.98
CA LEU A 359 -5.05 5.68 3.00
C LEU A 359 -6.50 5.84 3.48
N THR A 360 -6.67 6.42 4.68
CA THR A 360 -7.97 6.50 5.34
C THR A 360 -8.69 5.15 5.31
N ASP A 361 -9.95 5.09 4.89
CA ASP A 361 -10.73 3.86 4.83
C ASP A 361 -10.67 3.13 3.46
N ALA A 362 -9.83 3.58 2.52
CA ALA A 362 -9.84 3.08 1.15
C ALA A 362 -9.53 1.58 1.04
N GLN A 363 -8.50 1.10 1.74
CA GLN A 363 -8.16 -0.33 1.80
C GLN A 363 -9.16 -1.09 2.66
N ALA A 364 -9.56 -0.52 3.80
CA ALA A 364 -10.50 -1.14 4.72
C ALA A 364 -11.86 -1.43 4.06
N ARG A 365 -12.35 -0.54 3.19
CA ARG A 365 -13.58 -0.76 2.41
C ARG A 365 -13.43 -1.88 1.39
N ARG A 366 -12.27 -2.02 0.76
CA ARG A 366 -12.01 -3.09 -0.21
C ARG A 366 -11.88 -4.45 0.47
N LEU A 367 -11.26 -4.49 1.65
CA LEU A 367 -10.96 -5.70 2.40
C LEU A 367 -11.99 -6.03 3.51
N GLY A 368 -13.04 -5.21 3.69
CA GLY A 368 -14.05 -5.47 4.72
C GLY A 368 -13.54 -5.29 6.16
N ILE A 369 -12.53 -4.44 6.40
CA ILE A 369 -11.95 -4.21 7.73
C ILE A 369 -12.80 -3.20 8.48
N ARG A 370 -13.53 -3.63 9.48
CA ARG A 370 -14.49 -2.79 10.23
C ARG A 370 -14.14 -2.76 11.71
N ILE A 371 -14.58 -1.70 12.37
CA ILE A 371 -14.50 -1.52 13.82
C ILE A 371 -15.89 -1.66 14.38
N LYS A 372 -16.03 -2.36 15.51
CA LYS A 372 -17.30 -2.53 16.21
C LYS A 372 -17.66 -1.23 16.93
N GLY A 373 -18.67 -0.53 16.44
CA GLY A 373 -19.22 0.68 17.07
C GLY A 373 -20.53 0.43 17.80
N GLU A 374 -20.94 1.36 18.66
CA GLU A 374 -22.18 1.29 19.43
C GLU A 374 -23.45 1.37 18.56
N LYS A 375 -23.38 2.18 17.47
CA LYS A 375 -24.51 2.42 16.54
C LYS A 375 -24.39 1.65 15.23
N GLY A 376 -23.43 0.71 15.15
CA GLY A 376 -23.12 -0.06 13.96
C GLY A 376 -21.62 -0.05 13.65
N ASN A 377 -21.20 -0.97 12.79
CA ASN A 377 -19.80 -1.07 12.40
C ASN A 377 -19.43 0.03 11.40
N TYR A 378 -18.19 0.53 11.49
CA TYR A 378 -17.58 1.48 10.57
C TYR A 378 -16.20 1.01 10.13
N TYR A 379 -15.63 1.63 9.09
CA TYR A 379 -14.38 1.19 8.54
C TYR A 379 -13.19 1.77 9.32
N ALA A 380 -12.17 0.93 9.50
CA ALA A 380 -10.89 1.35 10.06
C ALA A 380 -10.13 2.25 9.07
N HIS A 381 -9.17 3.05 9.57
CA HIS A 381 -8.16 3.68 8.76
C HIS A 381 -6.88 2.83 8.73
N THR A 382 -6.18 2.85 7.58
CA THR A 382 -4.91 2.15 7.40
C THR A 382 -3.82 3.12 6.97
N LEU A 383 -2.62 2.90 7.50
CA LEU A 383 -1.43 3.67 7.20
C LEU A 383 -0.24 2.74 6.99
N ASN A 384 0.68 3.15 6.15
CA ASN A 384 1.96 2.47 5.97
C ASN A 384 3.10 3.47 5.88
N ASN A 385 4.30 3.03 6.21
CA ASN A 385 5.53 3.77 5.98
C ASN A 385 6.73 2.82 5.91
N THR A 386 7.66 3.13 5.05
CA THR A 386 8.96 2.46 5.00
C THR A 386 9.80 2.89 6.20
N VAL A 387 10.18 1.93 7.05
CA VAL A 387 11.19 2.18 8.08
C VAL A 387 12.55 2.33 7.41
N VAL A 388 12.94 1.33 6.63
CA VAL A 388 14.15 1.35 5.79
C VAL A 388 14.05 0.31 4.67
N ALA A 389 14.52 0.69 3.50
CA ALA A 389 14.78 -0.20 2.36
C ALA A 389 16.28 -0.13 2.05
N PRO A 390 17.06 -1.15 2.46
CA PRO A 390 18.52 -1.11 2.38
C PRO A 390 19.12 -0.69 1.05
N PRO A 391 18.60 -1.07 -0.13
CA PRO A 391 19.23 -0.69 -1.38
C PRO A 391 19.44 0.81 -1.54
N ARG A 392 18.38 1.61 -1.44
CA ARG A 392 18.48 3.08 -1.49
C ARG A 392 19.17 3.64 -0.25
N MET A 393 18.86 3.09 0.91
CA MET A 393 19.52 3.46 2.16
C MET A 393 21.03 3.21 2.09
N LEU A 394 21.49 2.08 1.53
CA LEU A 394 22.93 1.81 1.37
C LEU A 394 23.62 2.83 0.49
N ILE A 395 22.98 3.34 -0.56
CA ILE A 395 23.51 4.42 -1.37
C ILE A 395 23.78 5.65 -0.49
N ALA A 396 22.75 6.12 0.22
CA ALA A 396 22.90 7.26 1.13
C ALA A 396 23.94 7.00 2.22
N PHE A 397 23.93 5.81 2.81
CA PHE A 397 24.85 5.41 3.86
C PHE A 397 26.31 5.43 3.39
N LEU A 398 26.59 4.77 2.26
CA LEU A 398 27.93 4.69 1.71
C LEU A 398 28.47 6.08 1.35
N GLU A 399 27.67 6.91 0.70
CA GLU A 399 28.10 8.25 0.28
C GLU A 399 28.33 9.19 1.47
N ASN A 400 27.49 9.13 2.52
CA ASN A 400 27.65 10.01 3.70
C ASN A 400 28.74 9.54 4.68
N ASN A 401 29.18 8.27 4.59
CA ASN A 401 30.18 7.67 5.48
C ASN A 401 31.50 7.32 4.77
N TYR A 402 31.67 7.72 3.50
CA TYR A 402 32.86 7.46 2.71
C TYR A 402 34.05 8.31 3.16
N ASN A 403 35.23 7.69 3.23
CA ASN A 403 36.48 8.36 3.54
C ASN A 403 37.41 8.37 2.31
N PRO A 404 38.36 9.32 2.21
CA PRO A 404 39.32 9.40 1.08
C PRO A 404 40.18 8.15 0.87
N ASP A 405 40.38 7.34 1.91
CA ASP A 405 41.10 6.07 1.86
C ASP A 405 40.23 4.90 1.35
N GLY A 406 38.99 5.18 0.94
CA GLY A 406 38.04 4.17 0.46
C GLY A 406 37.32 3.41 1.57
N SER A 407 37.56 3.70 2.83
CA SER A 407 36.89 3.09 3.96
C SER A 407 35.50 3.73 4.20
N ILE A 408 34.61 2.98 4.87
CA ILE A 408 33.27 3.42 5.25
C ILE A 408 33.18 3.43 6.77
N ASN A 409 32.85 4.55 7.36
CA ASN A 409 32.59 4.65 8.79
C ASN A 409 31.28 3.93 9.17
N ILE A 410 31.26 3.28 10.33
CA ILE A 410 30.07 2.64 10.89
C ILE A 410 29.59 3.45 12.09
N PRO A 411 28.42 4.12 12.02
CA PRO A 411 27.82 4.82 13.15
C PRO A 411 27.71 3.94 14.38
N LYS A 412 27.85 4.52 15.57
CA LYS A 412 27.85 3.81 16.85
C LYS A 412 26.63 2.88 17.03
N VAL A 413 25.47 3.33 16.58
CA VAL A 413 24.20 2.55 16.69
C VAL A 413 24.21 1.25 15.88
N LEU A 414 25.03 1.17 14.80
CA LEU A 414 25.17 -0.03 13.98
C LEU A 414 26.34 -0.95 14.41
N GLN A 415 27.31 -0.45 15.16
CA GLN A 415 28.48 -1.24 15.55
C GLN A 415 28.11 -2.54 16.27
N PRO A 416 27.13 -2.61 17.19
CA PRO A 416 26.70 -3.87 17.80
C PRO A 416 26.23 -4.91 16.79
N TYR A 417 25.53 -4.49 15.74
CA TYR A 417 25.04 -5.36 14.65
C TYR A 417 26.14 -5.75 13.65
N MET A 418 27.24 -4.98 13.64
CA MET A 418 28.42 -5.22 12.83
C MET A 418 29.54 -5.94 13.59
N GLY A 419 29.23 -6.49 14.81
CA GLY A 419 30.19 -7.18 15.66
C GLY A 419 31.33 -6.29 16.16
N GLY A 420 31.02 -5.02 16.42
CA GLY A 420 31.95 -4.03 16.92
C GLY A 420 32.83 -3.36 15.86
N LEU A 421 32.60 -3.61 14.56
CA LEU A 421 33.34 -2.91 13.51
C LEU A 421 33.02 -1.42 13.51
N GLU A 422 34.07 -0.60 13.57
CA GLU A 422 33.96 0.87 13.47
C GLU A 422 34.08 1.36 12.02
N LYS A 423 34.74 0.56 11.15
CA LYS A 423 34.95 0.85 9.72
C LYS A 423 34.92 -0.41 8.88
N ILE A 424 34.43 -0.29 7.66
CA ILE A 424 34.68 -1.25 6.58
C ILE A 424 35.84 -0.68 5.75
N VAL A 425 36.89 -1.47 5.60
CA VAL A 425 38.10 -1.05 4.85
C VAL A 425 38.21 -1.84 3.54
N PRO A 426 38.73 -1.22 2.46
CA PRO A 426 39.09 -1.95 1.25
C PRO A 426 40.02 -3.12 1.56
N ASN A 427 39.73 -4.29 1.00
CA ASN A 427 40.68 -5.39 1.09
C ASN A 427 41.90 -5.05 0.25
N THR A 428 43.01 -4.74 0.88
CA THR A 428 44.32 -4.77 0.20
C THR A 428 44.48 -6.19 -0.34
N LYS A 429 44.40 -6.35 -1.66
CA LYS A 429 44.80 -7.61 -2.29
C LYS A 429 46.25 -7.85 -1.84
N ILE A 430 46.45 -8.89 -1.00
CA ILE A 430 47.77 -9.44 -0.73
C ILE A 430 48.27 -10.14 -1.98
#